data_9d56f03a7dc9e24e442b9703113fc2a3
#
_entry.id   9d56f03a7dc9e24e442b9703113fc2a3
#
_cell.length_a   1.000
_cell.length_b   1.000
_cell.length_c   1.000
_cell.angle_alpha   90.00
_cell.angle_beta   90.00
_cell.angle_gamma   90.00
#
_symmetry.space_group_name_H-M   'P 1'
#
loop_
_entity.id
_entity.type
_entity.pdbx_description
1 polymer ?
#
loop_
_entity_poly.entity_id
_entity_poly.type
_entity_poly.pdbx_seq_one_letter_code
_entity_poly.pdbx_strand_id
1 'polypeptide(L)'
;MDKVDLKIIETLKQNSRSSIKEIAKKTGIPMTTVHYRLKNMQKANAITFTARADRKYIERELVTYVLVKAMPGVKHQKLFDQIMERPEVESGSIITGDFDLIFMASVKNMDKLNDFVLKYLRTNQEVAETRTMISYETREK
;
A
#
# COMPACT_ATOMS: atom_id res chain seq x y z
N MET A 1 -7.92 -18.53 -11.28
CA MET A 1 -7.97 -18.73 -9.82
C MET A 1 -9.21 -19.56 -9.50
N ASP A 2 -9.06 -20.68 -8.85
CA ASP A 2 -10.14 -21.61 -8.53
C ASP A 2 -10.47 -21.62 -7.02
N LYS A 3 -11.46 -22.44 -6.63
CA LYS A 3 -11.88 -22.55 -5.23
C LYS A 3 -10.78 -23.03 -4.28
N VAL A 4 -9.80 -23.77 -4.79
CA VAL A 4 -8.64 -24.25 -4.02
C VAL A 4 -7.72 -23.09 -3.70
N ASP A 5 -7.40 -22.26 -4.70
CA ASP A 5 -6.56 -21.07 -4.54
C ASP A 5 -7.18 -20.09 -3.54
N LEU A 6 -8.49 -19.85 -3.63
CA LEU A 6 -9.22 -18.97 -2.69
C LEU A 6 -9.11 -19.44 -1.25
N LYS A 7 -9.29 -20.75 -0.95
CA LYS A 7 -9.15 -21.30 0.41
C LYS A 7 -7.74 -21.11 0.97
N ILE A 8 -6.71 -21.29 0.12
CA ILE A 8 -5.32 -21.07 0.52
C ILE A 8 -5.09 -19.59 0.86
N ILE A 9 -5.55 -18.67 0.00
CA ILE A 9 -5.43 -17.22 0.19
C ILE A 9 -6.15 -16.77 1.47
N GLU A 10 -7.38 -17.23 1.71
CA GLU A 10 -8.14 -16.90 2.93
C GLU A 10 -7.40 -17.34 4.20
N THR A 11 -6.80 -18.54 4.19
CA THR A 11 -6.01 -19.01 5.31
C THR A 11 -4.78 -18.14 5.55
N LEU A 12 -4.09 -17.74 4.49
CA LEU A 12 -2.92 -16.86 4.56
C LEU A 12 -3.27 -15.43 4.95
N LYS A 13 -4.43 -14.91 4.57
CA LYS A 13 -4.93 -13.62 5.06
C LYS A 13 -5.16 -13.60 6.57
N GLN A 14 -5.58 -14.71 7.16
CA GLN A 14 -5.73 -14.83 8.61
C GLN A 14 -4.38 -14.94 9.33
N ASN A 15 -3.45 -15.68 8.75
CA ASN A 15 -2.09 -15.83 9.26
C ASN A 15 -1.11 -16.10 8.10
N SER A 16 -0.43 -15.06 7.68
CA SER A 16 0.55 -15.13 6.58
C SER A 16 1.77 -16.02 6.85
N ARG A 17 1.99 -16.40 8.10
CA ARG A 17 3.08 -17.30 8.53
C ARG A 17 2.65 -18.75 8.64
N SER A 18 1.42 -19.10 8.28
CA SER A 18 0.95 -20.48 8.27
C SER A 18 1.83 -21.36 7.38
N SER A 19 2.30 -22.47 7.95
CA SER A 19 3.05 -23.48 7.21
C SER A 19 2.13 -24.21 6.21
N ILE A 20 2.72 -24.83 5.20
CA ILE A 20 1.99 -25.66 4.23
C ILE A 20 1.18 -26.74 4.95
N LYS A 21 1.75 -27.35 6.02
CA LYS A 21 1.08 -28.37 6.85
C LYS A 21 -0.17 -27.79 7.55
N GLU A 22 -0.07 -26.59 8.08
CA GLU A 22 -1.20 -25.92 8.75
C GLU A 22 -2.30 -25.55 7.75
N ILE A 23 -1.92 -25.03 6.56
CA ILE A 23 -2.86 -24.74 5.49
C ILE A 23 -3.57 -26.01 5.05
N ALA A 24 -2.83 -27.09 4.78
CA ALA A 24 -3.40 -28.38 4.41
C ALA A 24 -4.40 -28.90 5.46
N LYS A 25 -4.03 -28.81 6.74
CA LYS A 25 -4.92 -29.23 7.85
C LYS A 25 -6.20 -28.39 7.92
N LYS A 26 -6.11 -27.07 7.78
CA LYS A 26 -7.27 -26.16 7.84
C LYS A 26 -8.19 -26.27 6.64
N THR A 27 -7.63 -26.50 5.46
CA THR A 27 -8.39 -26.47 4.20
C THR A 27 -8.85 -27.86 3.72
N GLY A 28 -8.26 -28.93 4.25
CA GLY A 28 -8.46 -30.29 3.75
C GLY A 28 -7.78 -30.56 2.40
N ILE A 29 -6.90 -29.68 1.96
CA ILE A 29 -6.16 -29.80 0.69
C ILE A 29 -4.84 -30.54 0.94
N PRO A 30 -4.44 -31.51 0.10
CA PRO A 30 -3.16 -32.20 0.25
C PRO A 30 -1.96 -31.22 0.25
N MET A 31 -0.96 -31.46 1.10
CA MET A 31 0.21 -30.60 1.24
C MET A 31 0.94 -30.34 -0.09
N THR A 32 1.07 -31.38 -0.91
CA THR A 32 1.67 -31.27 -2.25
C THR A 32 0.91 -30.30 -3.16
N THR A 33 -0.40 -30.34 -3.11
CA THR A 33 -1.27 -29.41 -3.85
C THR A 33 -1.14 -27.99 -3.31
N VAL A 34 -1.16 -27.79 -1.99
CA VAL A 34 -0.96 -26.47 -1.36
C VAL A 34 0.39 -25.88 -1.81
N HIS A 35 1.47 -26.66 -1.72
CA HIS A 35 2.81 -26.23 -2.12
C HIS A 35 2.85 -25.80 -3.59
N TYR A 36 2.32 -26.64 -4.48
CA TYR A 36 2.31 -26.37 -5.92
C TYR A 36 1.50 -25.11 -6.26
N ARG A 37 0.30 -24.98 -5.70
CA ARG A 37 -0.58 -23.82 -5.91
C ARG A 37 0.04 -22.53 -5.39
N LEU A 38 0.57 -22.55 -4.17
CA LEU A 38 1.23 -21.39 -3.57
C LEU A 38 2.42 -20.91 -4.41
N LYS A 39 3.26 -21.84 -4.86
CA LYS A 39 4.41 -21.53 -5.74
C LYS A 39 3.97 -20.89 -7.06
N ASN A 40 2.90 -21.40 -7.67
CA ASN A 40 2.38 -20.84 -8.91
C ASN A 40 1.76 -19.45 -8.71
N MET A 41 1.01 -19.24 -7.63
CA MET A 41 0.46 -17.93 -7.29
C MET A 41 1.55 -16.88 -7.03
N GLN A 42 2.64 -17.26 -6.37
CA GLN A 42 3.81 -16.38 -6.18
C GLN A 42 4.50 -16.04 -7.50
N LYS A 43 4.73 -17.03 -8.36
CA LYS A 43 5.33 -16.80 -9.69
C LYS A 43 4.48 -15.89 -10.58
N ALA A 44 3.16 -15.98 -10.45
CA ALA A 44 2.21 -15.17 -11.21
C ALA A 44 1.94 -13.79 -10.56
N ASN A 45 2.64 -13.45 -9.46
CA ASN A 45 2.38 -12.27 -8.64
C ASN A 45 0.91 -12.14 -8.18
N ALA A 46 0.21 -13.26 -8.10
CA ALA A 46 -1.17 -13.32 -7.62
C ALA A 46 -1.26 -13.22 -6.09
N ILE A 47 -0.16 -13.48 -5.40
CA ILE A 47 0.00 -13.31 -3.96
C ILE A 47 1.39 -12.78 -3.65
N THR A 48 1.44 -11.82 -2.72
CA THR A 48 2.69 -11.24 -2.19
C THR A 48 2.68 -11.30 -0.66
N PHE A 49 3.85 -11.46 -0.07
CA PHE A 49 4.02 -11.42 1.39
C PHE A 49 4.75 -10.15 1.76
N THR A 50 4.18 -9.39 2.67
CA THR A 50 4.78 -8.18 3.22
C THR A 50 4.80 -8.24 4.74
N ALA A 51 5.75 -7.54 5.36
CA ALA A 51 5.74 -7.28 6.79
C ALA A 51 5.26 -5.86 7.03
N ARG A 52 4.36 -5.70 8.00
CA ARG A 52 3.94 -4.38 8.47
C ARG A 52 4.50 -4.14 9.86
N ALA A 53 5.24 -3.06 10.03
CA ALA A 53 5.68 -2.61 11.34
C ALA A 53 4.59 -1.70 11.96
N ASP A 54 4.47 -1.76 13.29
CA ASP A 54 3.64 -0.81 14.03
C ASP A 54 4.20 0.61 13.86
N ARG A 55 3.33 1.59 13.53
CA ARG A 55 3.73 2.97 13.25
C ARG A 55 4.42 3.64 14.44
N LYS A 56 3.99 3.33 15.64
CA LYS A 56 4.61 3.83 16.87
C LYS A 56 6.04 3.31 17.01
N TYR A 57 6.26 2.02 16.71
CA TYR A 57 7.58 1.42 16.78
C TYR A 57 8.57 2.02 15.77
N ILE A 58 8.09 2.38 14.58
CA ILE A 58 8.92 3.00 13.53
C ILE A 58 8.86 4.54 13.55
N GLU A 59 8.28 5.13 14.59
CA GLU A 59 8.13 6.59 14.75
C GLU A 59 7.43 7.29 13.56
N ARG A 60 6.33 6.72 13.09
CA ARG A 60 5.53 7.25 11.96
C ARG A 60 4.04 7.37 12.31
N GLU A 61 3.75 7.91 13.48
CA GLU A 61 2.39 7.96 14.01
C GLU A 61 1.50 9.00 13.30
N LEU A 62 2.09 10.04 12.72
CA LEU A 62 1.33 11.06 12.01
C LEU A 62 0.96 10.57 10.62
N VAL A 63 -0.29 10.13 10.45
CA VAL A 63 -0.84 9.66 9.19
C VAL A 63 -1.59 10.78 8.49
N THR A 64 -1.36 10.93 7.19
CA THR A 64 -1.99 11.96 6.38
C THR A 64 -2.48 11.39 5.06
N TYR A 65 -3.54 12.02 4.54
CA TYR A 65 -3.99 11.81 3.17
C TYR A 65 -3.70 13.08 2.38
N VAL A 66 -2.99 12.94 1.28
CA VAL A 66 -2.62 14.06 0.42
C VAL A 66 -3.24 13.88 -0.95
N LEU A 67 -4.11 14.81 -1.31
CA LEU A 67 -4.66 14.94 -2.64
C LEU A 67 -3.73 15.80 -3.49
N VAL A 68 -3.46 15.36 -4.71
CA VAL A 68 -2.59 16.06 -5.65
C VAL A 68 -3.34 16.29 -6.95
N LYS A 69 -3.31 17.53 -7.41
CA LYS A 69 -3.75 17.92 -8.74
C LYS A 69 -2.53 18.14 -9.62
N ALA A 70 -2.46 17.45 -10.74
CA ALA A 70 -1.40 17.61 -11.70
C ALA A 70 -1.58 18.88 -12.55
N MET A 71 -0.48 19.45 -13.01
CA MET A 71 -0.52 20.51 -14.01
C MET A 71 -1.10 19.98 -15.32
N PRO A 72 -1.80 20.82 -16.12
CA PRO A 72 -2.30 20.42 -17.43
C PRO A 72 -1.20 19.82 -18.30
N GLY A 73 -1.50 18.71 -18.98
CA GLY A 73 -0.56 18.01 -19.86
C GLY A 73 0.42 17.06 -19.17
N VAL A 74 0.45 17.01 -17.84
CA VAL A 74 1.26 16.06 -17.10
C VAL A 74 0.67 14.66 -17.18
N LYS A 75 1.51 13.66 -17.45
CA LYS A 75 1.12 12.25 -17.41
C LYS A 75 0.96 11.81 -15.96
N HIS A 76 -0.27 11.52 -15.54
CA HIS A 76 -0.60 11.14 -14.16
C HIS A 76 0.20 9.93 -13.68
N GLN A 77 0.38 8.92 -14.53
CA GLN A 77 1.14 7.71 -14.15
C GLN A 77 2.59 8.03 -13.78
N LYS A 78 3.26 8.88 -14.57
CA LYS A 78 4.65 9.28 -14.30
C LYS A 78 4.79 10.01 -12.95
N LEU A 79 3.91 10.98 -12.72
CA LEU A 79 3.89 11.74 -11.45
C LEU A 79 3.54 10.82 -10.27
N PHE A 80 2.59 9.91 -10.47
CA PHE A 80 2.21 8.90 -9.48
C PHE A 80 3.39 8.02 -9.07
N ASP A 81 4.07 7.43 -10.05
CA ASP A 81 5.21 6.54 -9.80
C ASP A 81 6.33 7.28 -9.06
N GLN A 82 6.61 8.53 -9.45
CA GLN A 82 7.61 9.39 -8.82
C GLN A 82 7.29 9.67 -7.33
N ILE A 83 6.03 9.95 -7.01
CA ILE A 83 5.61 10.22 -5.62
C ILE A 83 5.60 8.92 -4.80
N MET A 84 5.21 7.79 -5.41
CA MET A 84 5.23 6.48 -4.74
C MET A 84 6.63 6.01 -4.30
N GLU A 85 7.69 6.51 -4.93
CA GLU A 85 9.08 6.22 -4.51
C GLU A 85 9.47 6.90 -3.19
N ARG A 86 8.69 7.85 -2.72
CA ARG A 86 8.99 8.57 -1.48
C ARG A 86 8.79 7.67 -0.26
N PRO A 87 9.75 7.66 0.69
CA PRO A 87 9.69 6.80 1.88
C PRO A 87 8.54 7.14 2.82
N GLU A 88 8.00 8.38 2.76
CA GLU A 88 6.84 8.79 3.54
C GLU A 88 5.53 8.14 3.04
N VAL A 89 5.48 7.77 1.76
CA VAL A 89 4.27 7.26 1.11
C VAL A 89 4.10 5.77 1.37
N GLU A 90 2.95 5.37 1.89
CA GLU A 90 2.59 3.98 2.15
C GLU A 90 1.69 3.39 1.04
N SER A 91 0.80 4.21 0.50
CA SER A 91 -0.09 3.80 -0.58
C SER A 91 -0.55 5.00 -1.39
N GLY A 92 -1.05 4.75 -2.58
CA GLY A 92 -1.59 5.79 -3.44
C GLY A 92 -2.56 5.24 -4.47
N SER A 93 -3.31 6.15 -5.09
CA SER A 93 -4.21 5.84 -6.19
C SER A 93 -4.29 7.00 -7.17
N ILE A 94 -4.45 6.69 -8.45
CA ILE A 94 -4.89 7.65 -9.46
C ILE A 94 -6.42 7.67 -9.37
N ILE A 95 -7.00 8.85 -9.24
CA ILE A 95 -8.43 9.03 -8.95
C ILE A 95 -9.11 9.91 -9.99
N THR A 96 -10.43 9.89 -10.00
CA THR A 96 -11.26 10.81 -10.77
C THR A 96 -11.83 11.91 -9.85
N GLY A 97 -12.24 13.03 -10.41
CA GLY A 97 -12.82 14.16 -9.68
C GLY A 97 -11.94 15.40 -9.74
N ASP A 98 -12.02 16.25 -8.71
CA ASP A 98 -11.31 17.53 -8.66
C ASP A 98 -9.79 17.38 -8.50
N PHE A 99 -9.34 16.24 -8.00
CA PHE A 99 -7.93 15.87 -7.88
C PHE A 99 -7.63 14.64 -8.71
N ASP A 100 -6.37 14.46 -9.05
CA ASP A 100 -5.90 13.41 -9.96
C ASP A 100 -5.28 12.23 -9.21
N LEU A 101 -4.64 12.49 -8.05
CA LEU A 101 -3.94 11.50 -7.25
C LEU A 101 -4.30 11.65 -5.77
N ILE A 102 -4.31 10.54 -5.06
CA ILE A 102 -4.39 10.51 -3.60
C ILE A 102 -3.30 9.60 -3.05
N PHE A 103 -2.65 10.04 -1.98
CA PHE A 103 -1.62 9.28 -1.27
C PHE A 103 -1.93 9.21 0.21
N MET A 104 -1.67 8.06 0.81
CA MET A 104 -1.56 7.93 2.26
C MET A 104 -0.07 7.96 2.61
N ALA A 105 0.31 8.90 3.44
CA ALA A 105 1.67 9.06 3.92
C ALA A 105 1.72 9.04 5.44
N SER A 106 2.82 8.55 5.99
CA SER A 106 3.07 8.56 7.43
C SER A 106 4.45 9.14 7.73
N VAL A 107 4.51 9.97 8.74
CA VAL A 107 5.72 10.69 9.15
C VAL A 107 5.81 10.75 10.67
N LYS A 108 7.00 11.09 11.19
CA LYS A 108 7.26 11.21 12.62
C LYS A 108 6.51 12.38 13.29
N ASN A 109 6.49 13.55 12.63
CA ASN A 109 5.96 14.80 13.18
C ASN A 109 5.59 15.79 12.06
N MET A 110 5.08 16.96 12.48
CA MET A 110 4.69 18.03 11.56
C MET A 110 5.85 18.57 10.73
N ASP A 111 7.08 18.62 11.28
CA ASP A 111 8.24 19.09 10.51
C ASP A 111 8.53 18.17 9.31
N LYS A 112 8.42 16.87 9.52
CA LYS A 112 8.57 15.88 8.44
C LYS A 112 7.41 15.92 7.44
N LEU A 113 6.20 16.22 7.90
CA LEU A 113 5.06 16.45 7.01
C LEU A 113 5.29 17.69 6.15
N ASN A 114 5.76 18.79 6.74
CA ASN A 114 6.08 20.01 6.01
C ASN A 114 7.19 19.78 4.98
N ASP A 115 8.22 19.00 5.31
CA ASP A 115 9.26 18.62 4.35
C ASP A 115 8.68 17.89 3.13
N PHE A 116 7.76 16.95 3.37
CA PHE A 116 7.12 16.20 2.29
C PHE A 116 6.15 17.08 1.46
N VAL A 117 5.26 17.81 2.11
CA VAL A 117 4.22 18.58 1.40
C VAL A 117 4.78 19.89 0.83
N LEU A 118 5.43 20.70 1.65
CA LEU A 118 5.84 22.07 1.26
C LEU A 118 7.14 22.09 0.47
N LYS A 119 8.12 21.28 0.87
CA LYS A 119 9.44 21.30 0.22
C LYS A 119 9.54 20.32 -0.95
N TYR A 120 8.75 19.26 -0.98
CA TYR A 120 8.79 18.28 -2.07
C TYR A 120 7.59 18.41 -3.02
N LEU A 121 6.36 18.21 -2.54
CA LEU A 121 5.20 18.22 -3.44
C LEU A 121 4.94 19.61 -4.04
N ARG A 122 4.87 20.65 -3.22
CA ARG A 122 4.50 21.99 -3.68
C ARG A 122 5.59 22.71 -4.48
N THR A 123 6.83 22.24 -4.42
CA THR A 123 7.92 22.73 -5.27
C THR A 123 8.06 21.97 -6.59
N ASN A 124 7.35 20.87 -6.74
CA ASN A 124 7.32 20.09 -7.97
C ASN A 124 6.50 20.85 -9.03
N GLN A 125 7.15 21.16 -10.16
CA GLN A 125 6.52 21.91 -11.25
C GLN A 125 5.37 21.17 -11.94
N GLU A 126 5.28 19.86 -11.79
CA GLU A 126 4.20 19.02 -12.31
C GLU A 126 2.96 19.02 -11.40
N VAL A 127 3.05 19.59 -10.20
CA VAL A 127 1.96 19.68 -9.22
C VAL A 127 1.32 21.07 -9.25
N ALA A 128 0.01 21.11 -9.53
CA ALA A 128 -0.75 22.35 -9.54
C ALA A 128 -1.29 22.74 -8.16
N GLU A 129 -1.84 21.75 -7.43
CA GLU A 129 -2.48 21.96 -6.12
C GLU A 129 -2.30 20.71 -5.26
N THR A 130 -2.18 20.92 -3.95
CA THR A 130 -2.21 19.86 -2.95
C THR A 130 -3.24 20.18 -1.86
N ARG A 131 -3.90 19.15 -1.36
CA ARG A 131 -4.75 19.23 -0.17
C ARG A 131 -4.35 18.14 0.80
N THR A 132 -3.95 18.53 1.99
CA THR A 132 -3.47 17.62 3.04
C THR A 132 -4.52 17.50 4.15
N MET A 133 -4.84 16.27 4.51
CA MET A 133 -5.74 15.93 5.61
C MET A 133 -4.99 15.07 6.61
N ILE A 134 -4.97 15.49 7.87
CA ILE A 134 -4.35 14.72 8.95
C ILE A 134 -5.40 13.78 9.53
N SER A 135 -5.03 12.50 9.65
CA SER A 135 -5.91 11.50 10.25
C SER A 135 -5.84 11.58 11.77
N TYR A 136 -7.00 11.60 12.43
CA TYR A 136 -7.07 11.44 13.88
C TYR A 136 -6.91 9.98 14.31
N GLU A 137 -7.40 9.06 13.52
CA GLU A 137 -7.31 7.62 13.77
C GLU A 137 -7.27 6.86 12.44
N THR A 138 -6.35 5.93 12.32
CA THR A 138 -6.24 5.04 11.15
C THR A 138 -6.22 3.60 11.64
N ARG A 139 -7.14 2.78 11.09
CA ARG A 139 -7.18 1.33 11.30
C ARG A 139 -7.09 0.63 9.97
N GLU A 140 -6.30 -0.41 9.91
CA GLU A 140 -6.13 -1.26 8.73
C GLU A 140 -6.39 -2.71 9.14
N LYS A 141 -7.06 -3.47 8.25
CA LYS A 141 -7.38 -4.90 8.45
C LYS A 141 -6.34 -5.79 7.79
#